data_14ba992497f2432d42a209624f2d201a
#
_entry.id   14ba992497f2432d42a209624f2d201a
#
_cell.length_a   1.000
_cell.length_b   1.000
_cell.length_c   1.000
_cell.angle_alpha   90.00
_cell.angle_beta   90.00
_cell.angle_gamma   90.00
#
_symmetry.space_group_name_H-M   'P 1'
#
loop_
_entity.id
_entity.type
_entity.pdbx_description
1 polymer ?
#
loop_
_entity_poly.entity_id
_entity_poly.type
_entity_poly.pdbx_seq_one_letter_code
_entity_poly.pdbx_strand_id
1 'polypeptide(L)'
;MTDPPNTWGPQYDDRKVHAGTVPGAAAPGTHAPEPPFEGPLHALSQAAWQVVLLTGVASLVLGVLVLVWPGASLFAAGVLFGLYLLCSGVFQLVAAFGTHRTTSLRVLAFISGALSIMLGLFCFRGPMQSTLLLALWIGIGWLIRGITQTLAAVHDASMPARGWQILLGVVTFVAGIVLIDSPFRSVAVLTLVGGIWLVAVGVVEIITAIRMRGRAQQVPRTV
;
A
#
# COMPACT_ATOMS: atom_id res chain seq x y z
N MET A 1 50.32 -48.76 12.70
CA MET A 1 50.95 -48.13 11.52
C MET A 1 50.71 -46.65 11.69
N THR A 2 51.73 -45.96 11.98
CA THR A 2 52.03 -44.70 12.63
C THR A 2 51.69 -43.49 11.72
N ASP A 3 50.90 -42.55 12.22
CA ASP A 3 50.75 -41.25 11.62
C ASP A 3 51.97 -40.35 11.90
N PRO A 4 52.46 -39.58 10.93
CA PRO A 4 53.50 -38.61 11.15
C PRO A 4 52.96 -37.27 11.66
N PRO A 5 53.73 -36.53 12.47
CA PRO A 5 53.30 -35.28 13.07
C PRO A 5 53.37 -34.10 12.09
N ASN A 6 52.34 -33.27 12.13
CA ASN A 6 52.20 -32.07 11.33
C ASN A 6 52.98 -30.91 11.99
N THR A 7 54.12 -30.53 11.45
CA THR A 7 54.99 -29.44 11.92
C THR A 7 55.04 -28.33 10.87
N TRP A 8 54.07 -27.42 10.88
CA TRP A 8 54.19 -26.11 10.22
C TRP A 8 53.43 -25.04 11.06
N GLY A 9 54.12 -24.56 12.12
CA GLY A 9 53.80 -23.30 12.74
C GLY A 9 54.92 -22.30 12.42
N PRO A 10 54.61 -21.06 12.02
CA PRO A 10 55.68 -20.07 11.85
C PRO A 10 56.18 -19.64 13.21
N GLN A 11 57.49 -19.87 13.41
CA GLN A 11 58.28 -19.46 14.55
C GLN A 11 58.42 -17.92 14.52
N TYR A 12 57.77 -17.22 15.44
CA TYR A 12 58.01 -15.80 15.64
C TYR A 12 59.37 -15.60 16.33
N ASP A 13 60.31 -15.00 15.59
CA ASP A 13 61.62 -14.63 16.09
C ASP A 13 61.53 -13.31 16.88
N ASP A 14 61.60 -13.43 18.21
CA ASP A 14 61.43 -12.36 19.18
C ASP A 14 62.67 -11.51 19.45
N ARG A 15 63.65 -11.50 18.52
CA ARG A 15 64.93 -10.80 18.71
C ARG A 15 65.17 -9.74 17.63
N LYS A 16 64.43 -8.69 17.54
CA LYS A 16 64.87 -7.40 16.99
C LYS A 16 63.92 -6.25 17.34
N VAL A 17 63.78 -5.94 18.61
CA VAL A 17 63.30 -4.63 18.99
C VAL A 17 64.48 -3.69 19.01
N HIS A 18 64.84 -3.14 17.86
CA HIS A 18 65.70 -1.99 17.79
C HIS A 18 64.92 -0.75 18.25
N ALA A 19 65.37 -0.18 19.36
CA ALA A 19 64.99 1.13 19.81
C ALA A 19 65.34 2.18 18.73
N GLY A 20 64.38 2.45 17.85
CA GLY A 20 64.38 3.59 16.95
C GLY A 20 63.41 4.65 17.53
N THR A 21 63.99 5.66 18.14
CA THR A 21 63.28 6.91 18.50
C THR A 21 62.65 7.50 17.24
N VAL A 22 61.33 7.39 17.13
CA VAL A 22 60.56 8.09 16.12
C VAL A 22 60.24 9.50 16.67
N PRO A 23 60.84 10.57 16.11
CA PRO A 23 60.48 11.94 16.47
C PRO A 23 59.10 12.25 15.81
N GLY A 24 58.09 12.42 16.59
CA GLY A 24 56.78 12.86 16.08
C GLY A 24 55.59 12.01 16.50
N ALA A 25 55.61 11.40 17.68
CA ALA A 25 54.36 10.91 18.30
C ALA A 25 53.51 12.14 18.63
N ALA A 26 52.65 12.53 17.68
CA ALA A 26 51.53 13.42 17.97
C ALA A 26 50.74 12.78 19.12
N ALA A 27 50.53 13.57 20.18
CA ALA A 27 49.69 13.19 21.29
C ALA A 27 48.36 12.59 20.76
N PRO A 28 47.82 11.53 21.41
CA PRO A 28 46.53 11.00 21.02
C PRO A 28 45.53 12.18 21.07
N GLY A 29 45.11 12.63 19.87
CA GLY A 29 44.11 13.65 19.72
C GLY A 29 42.89 13.17 20.49
N THR A 30 42.45 13.97 21.45
CA THR A 30 41.11 13.88 22.01
C THR A 30 40.17 13.95 20.83
N HIS A 31 39.76 12.80 20.30
CA HIS A 31 38.63 12.73 19.39
C HIS A 31 37.45 13.29 20.20
N ALA A 32 37.13 14.55 19.96
CA ALA A 32 35.86 15.09 20.37
C ALA A 32 34.81 14.06 19.87
N PRO A 33 33.88 13.59 20.72
CA PRO A 33 32.85 12.66 20.28
C PRO A 33 32.17 13.30 19.07
N GLU A 34 32.32 12.65 17.91
CA GLU A 34 31.60 13.09 16.71
C GLU A 34 30.13 13.18 17.11
N PRO A 35 29.45 14.30 16.77
CA PRO A 35 28.04 14.43 17.06
C PRO A 35 27.36 13.20 16.48
N PRO A 36 26.46 12.55 17.24
CA PRO A 36 25.78 11.37 16.74
C PRO A 36 25.18 11.74 15.39
N PHE A 37 25.52 10.96 14.35
CA PHE A 37 24.98 11.15 13.02
C PHE A 37 23.46 11.20 13.14
N GLU A 38 22.90 12.40 13.15
CA GLU A 38 21.48 12.62 12.94
C GLU A 38 21.20 12.28 11.47
N GLY A 39 21.28 10.99 11.18
CA GLY A 39 21.10 10.47 9.84
C GLY A 39 19.68 10.78 9.35
N PRO A 40 19.46 10.76 8.03
CA PRO A 40 18.14 11.00 7.42
C PRO A 40 17.04 10.09 7.99
N LEU A 41 17.42 8.98 8.66
CA LEU A 41 16.52 8.06 9.35
C LEU A 41 15.83 8.68 10.58
N HIS A 42 16.47 9.62 11.30
CA HIS A 42 15.86 10.28 12.44
C HIS A 42 14.81 11.31 11.98
N ALA A 43 15.09 12.04 10.90
CA ALA A 43 14.11 12.94 10.27
C ALA A 43 12.91 12.14 9.70
N LEU A 44 13.16 10.98 9.11
CA LEU A 44 12.13 10.06 8.62
C LEU A 44 11.26 9.49 9.75
N SER A 45 11.84 9.15 10.89
CA SER A 45 11.08 8.63 12.04
C SER A 45 10.19 9.72 12.68
N GLN A 46 10.65 10.96 12.70
CA GLN A 46 9.84 12.10 13.14
C GLN A 46 8.73 12.44 12.14
N ALA A 47 8.98 12.33 10.84
CA ALA A 47 7.95 12.52 9.82
C ALA A 47 6.91 11.38 9.83
N ALA A 48 7.31 10.17 10.12
CA ALA A 48 6.45 8.98 10.04
C ALA A 48 5.21 9.08 10.96
N TRP A 49 5.37 9.50 12.23
CA TRP A 49 4.22 9.62 13.14
C TRP A 49 3.26 10.73 12.72
N GLN A 50 3.78 11.82 12.11
CA GLN A 50 2.96 12.92 11.61
C GLN A 50 2.12 12.48 10.41
N VAL A 51 2.71 11.70 9.49
CA VAL A 51 1.98 11.14 8.35
C VAL A 51 0.89 10.19 8.83
N VAL A 52 1.19 9.28 9.76
CA VAL A 52 0.20 8.35 10.32
C VAL A 52 -0.90 9.10 11.08
N LEU A 53 -0.56 10.17 11.81
CA LEU A 53 -1.57 10.99 12.48
C LEU A 53 -2.46 11.72 11.47
N LEU A 54 -1.87 12.29 10.43
CA LEU A 54 -2.61 13.01 9.38
C LEU A 54 -3.56 12.09 8.63
N THR A 55 -3.09 10.89 8.25
CA THR A 55 -3.93 9.88 7.59
C THR A 55 -5.05 9.41 8.51
N GLY A 56 -4.76 9.16 9.80
CA GLY A 56 -5.77 8.78 10.78
C GLY A 56 -6.85 9.83 10.98
N VAL A 57 -6.47 11.10 11.10
CA VAL A 57 -7.42 12.21 11.20
C VAL A 57 -8.21 12.36 9.91
N ALA A 58 -7.57 12.28 8.75
CA ALA A 58 -8.25 12.35 7.46
C ALA A 58 -9.27 11.18 7.29
N SER A 59 -8.88 9.95 7.63
CA SER A 59 -9.75 8.77 7.59
C SER A 59 -10.94 8.92 8.54
N LEU A 60 -10.71 9.44 9.74
CA LEU A 60 -11.78 9.68 10.72
C LEU A 60 -12.78 10.72 10.21
N VAL A 61 -12.28 11.87 9.73
CA VAL A 61 -13.12 12.96 9.20
C VAL A 61 -13.91 12.48 7.98
N LEU A 62 -13.26 11.78 7.05
CA LEU A 62 -13.91 11.21 5.88
C LEU A 62 -14.97 10.16 6.29
N GLY A 63 -14.66 9.28 7.22
CA GLY A 63 -15.59 8.28 7.72
C GLY A 63 -16.85 8.90 8.35
N VAL A 64 -16.67 9.91 9.18
CA VAL A 64 -17.80 10.67 9.77
C VAL A 64 -18.61 11.39 8.68
N LEU A 65 -17.93 12.03 7.72
CA LEU A 65 -18.60 12.73 6.62
C LEU A 65 -19.44 11.77 5.77
N VAL A 66 -18.92 10.57 5.49
CA VAL A 66 -19.63 9.52 4.75
C VAL A 66 -20.88 9.06 5.51
N LEU A 67 -20.81 8.94 6.84
CA LEU A 67 -21.94 8.51 7.67
C LEU A 67 -23.01 9.60 7.83
N VAL A 68 -22.60 10.87 7.91
CA VAL A 68 -23.53 12.01 8.09
C VAL A 68 -24.23 12.37 6.78
N TRP A 69 -23.49 12.32 5.65
CA TRP A 69 -24.04 12.67 4.33
C TRP A 69 -23.76 11.59 3.28
N PRO A 70 -24.38 10.42 3.37
CA PRO A 70 -24.11 9.31 2.46
C PRO A 70 -24.38 9.65 0.99
N GLY A 71 -25.43 10.43 0.71
CA GLY A 71 -25.76 10.86 -0.65
C GLY A 71 -24.69 11.76 -1.28
N ALA A 72 -24.19 12.74 -0.54
CA ALA A 72 -23.10 13.61 -1.02
C ALA A 72 -21.79 12.85 -1.22
N SER A 73 -21.49 11.90 -0.33
CA SER A 73 -20.31 11.06 -0.42
C SER A 73 -20.35 10.13 -1.62
N LEU A 74 -21.52 9.55 -1.92
CA LEU A 74 -21.73 8.74 -3.13
C LEU A 74 -21.59 9.57 -4.40
N PHE A 75 -22.12 10.78 -4.40
CA PHE A 75 -21.95 11.69 -5.54
C PHE A 75 -20.48 12.05 -5.75
N ALA A 76 -19.77 12.41 -4.69
CA ALA A 76 -18.33 12.70 -4.74
C ALA A 76 -17.53 11.49 -5.24
N ALA A 77 -17.83 10.27 -4.74
CA ALA A 77 -17.22 9.04 -5.21
C ALA A 77 -17.49 8.80 -6.71
N GLY A 78 -18.72 9.05 -7.16
CA GLY A 78 -19.09 8.95 -8.58
C GLY A 78 -18.34 9.95 -9.46
N VAL A 79 -18.17 11.19 -9.01
CA VAL A 79 -17.41 12.22 -9.74
C VAL A 79 -15.92 11.82 -9.82
N LEU A 80 -15.32 11.38 -8.71
CA LEU A 80 -13.94 10.91 -8.70
C LEU A 80 -13.74 9.69 -9.60
N PHE A 81 -14.69 8.76 -9.59
CA PHE A 81 -14.66 7.60 -10.47
C PHE A 81 -14.79 8.01 -11.95
N GLY A 82 -15.68 8.93 -12.27
CA GLY A 82 -15.82 9.49 -13.61
C GLY A 82 -14.53 10.17 -14.09
N LEU A 83 -13.89 10.96 -13.23
CA LEU A 83 -12.60 11.59 -13.52
C LEU A 83 -11.50 10.55 -13.73
N TYR A 84 -11.45 9.52 -12.88
CA TYR A 84 -10.53 8.39 -13.05
C TYR A 84 -10.72 7.70 -14.41
N LEU A 85 -11.95 7.42 -14.81
CA LEU A 85 -12.25 6.79 -16.10
C LEU A 85 -11.85 7.70 -17.27
N LEU A 86 -12.06 9.01 -17.19
CA LEU A 86 -11.64 9.97 -18.21
C LEU A 86 -10.12 9.99 -18.33
N CYS A 87 -9.39 10.17 -17.24
CA CYS A 87 -7.94 10.16 -17.24
C CYS A 87 -7.39 8.82 -17.75
N SER A 88 -7.90 7.70 -17.25
CA SER A 88 -7.51 6.37 -17.68
C SER A 88 -7.77 6.15 -19.17
N GLY A 89 -8.93 6.59 -19.67
CA GLY A 89 -9.28 6.50 -21.08
C GLY A 89 -8.35 7.31 -21.99
N VAL A 90 -8.02 8.54 -21.57
CA VAL A 90 -7.04 9.38 -22.30
C VAL A 90 -5.67 8.70 -22.34
N PHE A 91 -5.17 8.20 -21.18
CA PHE A 91 -3.90 7.47 -21.16
C PHE A 91 -3.91 6.22 -22.06
N GLN A 92 -5.02 5.49 -22.10
CA GLN A 92 -5.16 4.31 -22.97
C GLN A 92 -5.15 4.71 -24.45
N LEU A 93 -5.81 5.81 -24.82
CA LEU A 93 -5.76 6.33 -26.20
C LEU A 93 -4.34 6.76 -26.58
N VAL A 94 -3.66 7.51 -25.74
CA VAL A 94 -2.27 7.91 -25.95
C VAL A 94 -1.37 6.67 -26.10
N ALA A 95 -1.56 5.68 -25.23
CA ALA A 95 -0.81 4.43 -25.29
C ALA A 95 -1.10 3.60 -26.55
N ALA A 96 -2.29 3.73 -27.16
CA ALA A 96 -2.63 3.07 -28.40
C ALA A 96 -1.82 3.59 -29.60
N PHE A 97 -1.36 4.84 -29.53
CA PHE A 97 -0.50 5.46 -30.58
C PHE A 97 1.00 5.18 -30.36
N GLY A 98 1.39 4.55 -29.26
CA GLY A 98 2.79 4.19 -28.98
C GLY A 98 3.34 3.13 -29.95
N THR A 99 4.65 3.21 -30.25
CA THR A 99 5.32 2.50 -31.36
C THR A 99 5.56 1.00 -31.14
N HIS A 100 5.37 0.48 -29.92
CA HIS A 100 5.83 -0.88 -29.55
C HIS A 100 4.72 -1.91 -29.30
N ARG A 101 3.47 -1.64 -29.71
CA ARG A 101 2.37 -2.58 -29.51
C ARG A 101 1.97 -3.28 -30.81
N THR A 102 1.67 -4.57 -30.73
CA THR A 102 1.04 -5.33 -31.80
C THR A 102 -0.32 -4.70 -32.16
N THR A 103 -0.73 -4.80 -33.44
CA THR A 103 -1.98 -4.22 -33.94
C THR A 103 -3.19 -4.58 -33.09
N SER A 104 -3.29 -5.83 -32.64
CA SER A 104 -4.40 -6.31 -31.81
C SER A 104 -4.48 -5.57 -30.46
N LEU A 105 -3.34 -5.35 -29.79
CA LEU A 105 -3.29 -4.62 -28.52
C LEU A 105 -3.60 -3.13 -28.71
N ARG A 106 -3.22 -2.54 -29.85
CA ARG A 106 -3.54 -1.16 -30.20
C ARG A 106 -5.05 -0.96 -30.36
N VAL A 107 -5.71 -1.85 -31.10
CA VAL A 107 -7.17 -1.81 -31.30
C VAL A 107 -7.90 -1.98 -29.97
N LEU A 108 -7.46 -2.93 -29.14
CA LEU A 108 -8.04 -3.16 -27.82
C LEU A 108 -7.88 -1.93 -26.90
N ALA A 109 -6.69 -1.32 -26.88
CA ALA A 109 -6.44 -0.11 -26.09
C ALA A 109 -7.28 1.09 -26.58
N PHE A 110 -7.48 1.21 -27.90
CA PHE A 110 -8.32 2.25 -28.47
C PHE A 110 -9.79 2.07 -28.09
N ILE A 111 -10.33 0.85 -28.23
CA ILE A 111 -11.73 0.54 -27.87
C ILE A 111 -11.94 0.74 -26.37
N SER A 112 -11.05 0.21 -25.53
CA SER A 112 -11.18 0.34 -24.07
C SER A 112 -11.02 1.79 -23.61
N GLY A 113 -10.12 2.56 -24.22
CA GLY A 113 -9.94 3.98 -23.93
C GLY A 113 -11.16 4.81 -24.31
N ALA A 114 -11.70 4.60 -25.51
CA ALA A 114 -12.92 5.28 -25.98
C ALA A 114 -14.13 4.94 -25.07
N LEU A 115 -14.28 3.65 -24.69
CA LEU A 115 -15.34 3.20 -23.79
C LEU A 115 -15.18 3.82 -22.40
N SER A 116 -13.95 3.87 -21.87
CA SER A 116 -13.66 4.50 -20.56
C SER A 116 -14.01 5.98 -20.56
N ILE A 117 -13.68 6.72 -21.62
CA ILE A 117 -14.05 8.14 -21.76
C ILE A 117 -15.58 8.29 -21.79
N MET A 118 -16.26 7.48 -22.60
CA MET A 118 -17.71 7.54 -22.71
C MET A 118 -18.41 7.25 -21.37
N LEU A 119 -17.95 6.23 -20.64
CA LEU A 119 -18.45 5.91 -19.29
C LEU A 119 -18.12 7.02 -18.28
N GLY A 120 -16.92 7.60 -18.36
CA GLY A 120 -16.51 8.73 -17.52
C GLY A 120 -17.43 9.95 -17.73
N LEU A 121 -17.71 10.31 -18.97
CA LEU A 121 -18.65 11.38 -19.29
C LEU A 121 -20.08 11.08 -18.81
N PHE A 122 -20.49 9.81 -18.86
CA PHE A 122 -21.79 9.39 -18.37
C PHE A 122 -21.93 9.54 -16.84
N CYS A 123 -20.85 9.40 -16.09
CA CYS A 123 -20.83 9.65 -14.64
C CYS A 123 -21.17 11.09 -14.27
N PHE A 124 -20.92 12.06 -15.15
CA PHE A 124 -21.21 13.47 -14.88
C PHE A 124 -22.65 13.88 -15.21
N ARG A 125 -23.45 12.98 -15.76
CA ARG A 125 -24.85 13.26 -16.07
C ARG A 125 -25.75 13.42 -14.84
N GLY A 126 -25.36 12.80 -13.72
CA GLY A 126 -26.09 12.93 -12.47
C GLY A 126 -25.75 11.86 -11.44
N PRO A 127 -26.16 12.04 -10.18
CA PRO A 127 -25.82 11.14 -9.09
C PRO A 127 -26.37 9.71 -9.28
N MET A 128 -27.54 9.57 -9.91
CA MET A 128 -28.15 8.28 -10.18
C MET A 128 -27.33 7.45 -11.16
N GLN A 129 -26.88 8.07 -12.26
CA GLN A 129 -26.09 7.42 -13.30
C GLN A 129 -24.70 7.03 -12.79
N SER A 130 -24.05 7.91 -12.03
CA SER A 130 -22.74 7.62 -11.45
C SER A 130 -22.80 6.50 -10.42
N THR A 131 -23.85 6.46 -9.59
CA THR A 131 -24.07 5.38 -8.61
C THR A 131 -24.32 4.04 -9.30
N LEU A 132 -25.11 4.01 -10.37
CA LEU A 132 -25.35 2.81 -11.17
C LEU A 132 -24.05 2.28 -11.79
N LEU A 133 -23.23 3.14 -12.39
CA LEU A 133 -21.96 2.75 -12.98
C LEU A 133 -20.96 2.24 -11.94
N LEU A 134 -20.89 2.90 -10.78
CA LEU A 134 -20.09 2.42 -9.65
C LEU A 134 -20.53 1.04 -9.20
N ALA A 135 -21.82 0.84 -8.98
CA ALA A 135 -22.37 -0.44 -8.56
C ALA A 135 -22.06 -1.55 -9.57
N LEU A 136 -22.27 -1.26 -10.85
CA LEU A 136 -21.99 -2.21 -11.93
C LEU A 136 -20.49 -2.55 -12.02
N TRP A 137 -19.63 -1.56 -11.94
CA TRP A 137 -18.18 -1.75 -11.98
C TRP A 137 -17.68 -2.59 -10.81
N ILE A 138 -18.09 -2.23 -9.59
CA ILE A 138 -17.72 -2.97 -8.37
C ILE A 138 -18.32 -4.38 -8.41
N GLY A 139 -19.60 -4.51 -8.82
CA GLY A 139 -20.31 -5.79 -8.90
C GLY A 139 -19.64 -6.76 -9.87
N ILE A 140 -19.31 -6.32 -11.08
CA ILE A 140 -18.58 -7.13 -12.07
C ILE A 140 -17.19 -7.51 -11.53
N GLY A 141 -16.48 -6.56 -10.92
CA GLY A 141 -15.17 -6.82 -10.30
C GLY A 141 -15.25 -7.89 -9.20
N TRP A 142 -16.29 -7.84 -8.37
CA TRP A 142 -16.52 -8.83 -7.31
C TRP A 142 -16.95 -10.18 -7.85
N LEU A 143 -17.74 -10.24 -8.93
CA LEU A 143 -18.06 -11.49 -9.61
C LEU A 143 -16.79 -12.18 -10.12
N ILE A 144 -15.97 -11.46 -10.88
CA ILE A 144 -14.71 -12.01 -11.43
C ILE A 144 -13.78 -12.44 -10.29
N ARG A 145 -13.61 -11.59 -9.28
CA ARG A 145 -12.76 -11.89 -8.13
C ARG A 145 -13.26 -13.10 -7.34
N GLY A 146 -14.57 -13.17 -7.08
CA GLY A 146 -15.18 -14.30 -6.38
C GLY A 146 -14.98 -15.63 -7.09
N ILE A 147 -15.19 -15.64 -8.43
CA ILE A 147 -14.94 -16.82 -9.26
C ILE A 147 -13.45 -17.21 -9.22
N THR A 148 -12.55 -16.28 -9.51
CA THR A 148 -11.11 -16.56 -9.58
C THR A 148 -10.56 -17.01 -8.23
N GLN A 149 -10.97 -16.40 -7.13
CA GLN A 149 -10.57 -16.78 -5.77
C GLN A 149 -11.08 -18.17 -5.40
N THR A 150 -12.35 -18.48 -5.70
CA THR A 150 -12.93 -19.80 -5.44
C THR A 150 -12.23 -20.88 -6.26
N LEU A 151 -12.03 -20.65 -7.57
CA LEU A 151 -11.33 -21.58 -8.44
C LEU A 151 -9.89 -21.82 -8.00
N ALA A 152 -9.14 -20.77 -7.67
CA ALA A 152 -7.77 -20.89 -7.17
C ALA A 152 -7.72 -21.75 -5.90
N ALA A 153 -8.60 -21.48 -4.93
CA ALA A 153 -8.65 -22.22 -3.67
C ALA A 153 -9.13 -23.68 -3.82
N VAL A 154 -9.91 -23.99 -4.86
CA VAL A 154 -10.33 -25.37 -5.16
C VAL A 154 -9.19 -26.15 -5.81
N HIS A 155 -8.44 -25.55 -6.75
CA HIS A 155 -7.38 -26.21 -7.49
C HIS A 155 -6.10 -26.42 -6.68
N ASP A 156 -5.77 -25.50 -5.79
CA ASP A 156 -4.55 -25.57 -4.98
C ASP A 156 -4.83 -26.10 -3.57
N ALA A 157 -4.55 -27.41 -3.37
CA ALA A 157 -4.71 -28.07 -2.08
C ALA A 157 -3.69 -27.59 -1.02
N SER A 158 -2.58 -26.94 -1.43
CA SER A 158 -1.50 -26.46 -0.55
C SER A 158 -1.79 -25.08 0.06
N MET A 159 -2.85 -24.39 -0.37
CA MET A 159 -3.19 -23.06 0.13
C MET A 159 -3.55 -23.05 1.62
N PRO A 160 -2.90 -22.18 2.43
CA PRO A 160 -3.26 -22.03 3.83
C PRO A 160 -4.70 -21.50 3.95
N ALA A 161 -5.45 -22.05 4.90
CA ALA A 161 -6.85 -21.69 5.16
C ALA A 161 -7.80 -21.82 3.94
N ARG A 162 -7.60 -22.86 3.12
CA ARG A 162 -8.36 -23.14 1.89
C ARG A 162 -9.87 -22.99 2.06
N GLY A 163 -10.45 -23.58 3.13
CA GLY A 163 -11.89 -23.48 3.38
C GLY A 163 -12.37 -22.04 3.58
N TRP A 164 -11.58 -21.21 4.26
CA TRP A 164 -11.87 -19.80 4.47
C TRP A 164 -11.82 -19.01 3.16
N GLN A 165 -10.86 -19.32 2.29
CA GLN A 165 -10.73 -18.67 0.98
C GLN A 165 -11.88 -19.03 0.03
N ILE A 166 -12.33 -20.27 0.03
CA ILE A 166 -13.53 -20.70 -0.72
C ILE A 166 -14.75 -19.95 -0.20
N LEU A 167 -14.95 -19.91 1.12
CA LEU A 167 -16.08 -19.20 1.72
C LEU A 167 -16.08 -17.72 1.31
N LEU A 168 -14.92 -17.03 1.44
CA LEU A 168 -14.79 -15.63 1.04
C LEU A 168 -15.02 -15.43 -0.46
N GLY A 169 -14.53 -16.33 -1.31
CA GLY A 169 -14.75 -16.28 -2.76
C GLY A 169 -16.23 -16.40 -3.11
N VAL A 170 -16.93 -17.35 -2.50
CA VAL A 170 -18.39 -17.53 -2.70
C VAL A 170 -19.16 -16.33 -2.17
N VAL A 171 -18.85 -15.82 -0.98
CA VAL A 171 -19.48 -14.63 -0.42
C VAL A 171 -19.27 -13.41 -1.32
N THR A 172 -18.05 -13.21 -1.83
CA THR A 172 -17.71 -12.11 -2.75
C THR A 172 -18.48 -12.25 -4.07
N PHE A 173 -18.61 -13.45 -4.59
CA PHE A 173 -19.40 -13.73 -5.80
C PHE A 173 -20.87 -13.39 -5.62
N VAL A 174 -21.50 -13.88 -4.54
CA VAL A 174 -22.90 -13.59 -4.21
C VAL A 174 -23.11 -12.09 -3.98
N ALA A 175 -22.19 -11.44 -3.26
CA ALA A 175 -22.24 -10.01 -3.04
C ALA A 175 -22.18 -9.21 -4.36
N GLY A 176 -21.39 -9.68 -5.34
CA GLY A 176 -21.35 -9.11 -6.69
C GLY A 176 -22.69 -9.21 -7.42
N ILE A 177 -23.38 -10.36 -7.32
CA ILE A 177 -24.72 -10.53 -7.89
C ILE A 177 -25.72 -9.57 -7.25
N VAL A 178 -25.76 -9.52 -5.91
CA VAL A 178 -26.67 -8.65 -5.15
C VAL A 178 -26.43 -7.17 -5.48
N LEU A 179 -25.16 -6.78 -5.69
CA LEU A 179 -24.80 -5.41 -6.05
C LEU A 179 -25.32 -5.02 -7.44
N ILE A 180 -25.34 -5.95 -8.39
CA ILE A 180 -25.87 -5.71 -9.74
C ILE A 180 -27.40 -5.73 -9.74
N ASP A 181 -28.03 -6.62 -8.97
CA ASP A 181 -29.48 -6.76 -8.91
C ASP A 181 -30.14 -5.56 -8.21
N SER A 182 -29.56 -5.10 -7.10
CA SER A 182 -30.10 -4.04 -6.27
C SER A 182 -29.09 -2.92 -6.01
N PRO A 183 -28.64 -2.16 -7.03
CA PRO A 183 -27.48 -1.27 -6.96
C PRO A 183 -27.63 -0.18 -5.88
N PHE A 184 -28.77 0.47 -5.79
CA PHE A 184 -28.95 1.61 -4.86
C PHE A 184 -28.95 1.16 -3.39
N ARG A 185 -29.59 0.05 -3.05
CA ARG A 185 -29.62 -0.49 -1.69
C ARG A 185 -28.23 -1.01 -1.29
N SER A 186 -27.59 -1.73 -2.19
CA SER A 186 -26.27 -2.33 -1.95
C SER A 186 -25.18 -1.27 -1.79
N VAL A 187 -25.19 -0.22 -2.63
CA VAL A 187 -24.24 0.88 -2.52
C VAL A 187 -24.46 1.68 -1.24
N ALA A 188 -25.72 1.88 -0.81
CA ALA A 188 -25.99 2.52 0.48
C ALA A 188 -25.44 1.71 1.67
N VAL A 189 -25.63 0.39 1.67
CA VAL A 189 -25.06 -0.50 2.70
C VAL A 189 -23.52 -0.47 2.66
N LEU A 190 -22.91 -0.55 1.47
CA LEU A 190 -21.45 -0.45 1.31
C LEU A 190 -20.90 0.88 1.82
N THR A 191 -21.63 1.98 1.59
CA THR A 191 -21.25 3.31 2.08
C THR A 191 -21.27 3.35 3.61
N LEU A 192 -22.31 2.80 4.24
CA LEU A 192 -22.39 2.70 5.69
C LEU A 192 -21.28 1.84 6.27
N VAL A 193 -21.09 0.63 5.74
CA VAL A 193 -20.01 -0.28 6.19
C VAL A 193 -18.64 0.35 5.96
N GLY A 194 -18.41 0.95 4.80
CA GLY A 194 -17.16 1.64 4.48
C GLY A 194 -16.91 2.84 5.39
N GLY A 195 -17.93 3.63 5.70
CA GLY A 195 -17.86 4.75 6.63
C GLY A 195 -17.51 4.32 8.04
N ILE A 196 -18.16 3.27 8.56
CA ILE A 196 -17.85 2.69 9.87
C ILE A 196 -16.39 2.16 9.88
N TRP A 197 -15.97 1.47 8.82
CA TRP A 197 -14.61 0.96 8.68
C TRP A 197 -13.57 2.09 8.67
N LEU A 198 -13.83 3.16 7.92
CA LEU A 198 -12.95 4.34 7.89
C LEU A 198 -12.81 4.99 9.26
N VAL A 199 -13.90 5.11 10.02
CA VAL A 199 -13.85 5.61 11.40
C VAL A 199 -13.02 4.69 12.27
N ALA A 200 -13.21 3.37 12.20
CA ALA A 200 -12.45 2.40 12.98
C ALA A 200 -10.96 2.46 12.65
N VAL A 201 -10.60 2.48 11.37
CA VAL A 201 -9.21 2.62 10.90
C VAL A 201 -8.62 3.94 11.38
N GLY A 202 -9.31 5.06 11.21
CA GLY A 202 -8.87 6.38 11.65
C GLY A 202 -8.57 6.43 13.14
N VAL A 203 -9.42 5.83 13.98
CA VAL A 203 -9.19 5.73 15.43
C VAL A 203 -7.93 4.89 15.72
N VAL A 204 -7.77 3.73 15.09
CA VAL A 204 -6.59 2.87 15.28
C VAL A 204 -5.31 3.58 14.85
N GLU A 205 -5.32 4.28 13.71
CA GLU A 205 -4.18 5.06 13.21
C GLU A 205 -3.80 6.20 14.17
N ILE A 206 -4.78 6.94 14.70
CA ILE A 206 -4.53 8.01 15.68
C ILE A 206 -3.92 7.42 16.95
N ILE A 207 -4.45 6.33 17.50
CA ILE A 207 -3.90 5.67 18.67
C ILE A 207 -2.46 5.19 18.41
N THR A 208 -2.21 4.64 17.23
CA THR A 208 -0.89 4.16 16.81
C THR A 208 0.10 5.32 16.69
N ALA A 209 -0.29 6.44 16.11
CA ALA A 209 0.53 7.64 15.98
C ALA A 209 0.91 8.21 17.36
N ILE A 210 -0.04 8.27 18.29
CA ILE A 210 0.21 8.73 19.67
C ILE A 210 1.20 7.80 20.39
N ARG A 211 1.03 6.47 20.23
CA ARG A 211 1.96 5.49 20.81
C ARG A 211 3.36 5.57 20.21
N MET A 212 3.49 5.79 18.92
CA MET A 212 4.78 6.00 18.24
C MET A 212 5.48 7.25 18.77
N ARG A 213 4.76 8.36 18.94
CA ARG A 213 5.29 9.59 19.52
C ARG A 213 5.84 9.38 20.93
N GLY A 214 5.10 8.65 21.78
CA GLY A 214 5.54 8.36 23.16
C GLY A 214 6.82 7.51 23.22
N ARG A 215 6.99 6.55 22.30
CA ARG A 215 8.20 5.73 22.22
C ARG A 215 9.41 6.49 21.69
N ALA A 216 9.22 7.39 20.74
CA ALA A 216 10.31 8.21 20.20
C ALA A 216 10.92 9.16 21.25
N GLN A 217 10.16 9.52 22.30
CA GLN A 217 10.64 10.35 23.41
C GLN A 217 11.35 9.57 24.53
N GLN A 218 11.25 8.22 24.53
CA GLN A 218 11.80 7.35 25.58
C GLN A 218 13.17 6.77 25.25
N VAL A 219 13.77 7.10 24.10
CA VAL A 219 15.15 6.71 23.82
C VAL A 219 16.05 7.53 24.73
N PRO A 220 16.72 6.93 25.76
CA PRO A 220 17.63 7.66 26.62
C PRO A 220 18.73 8.26 25.75
N ARG A 221 18.96 9.56 25.86
CA ARG A 221 20.21 10.15 25.40
C ARG A 221 21.28 9.58 26.30
N THR A 222 21.91 8.49 25.90
CA THR A 222 23.16 8.02 26.54
C THR A 222 24.20 9.12 26.29
N VAL A 223 24.48 9.82 27.37
CA VAL A 223 25.57 10.80 27.49
C VAL A 223 26.90 10.03 27.43
#